data_c2442dccfe5dedbc54292b8041e7ea9e
#
_entry.id   c2442dccfe5dedbc54292b8041e7ea9e
#
_cell.length_a   1.000
_cell.length_b   1.000
_cell.length_c   1.000
_cell.angle_alpha   90.00
_cell.angle_beta   90.00
_cell.angle_gamma   90.00
#
_symmetry.space_group_name_H-M   'P 1'
#
loop_
_entity.id
_entity.type
_entity.pdbx_description
1 polymer ?
#
loop_
_entity_poly.entity_id
_entity_poly.type
_entity_poly.pdbx_seq_one_letter_code
_entity_poly.pdbx_strand_id
1 'polypeptide(L)'
;MEKRFLIVADDFTGANDTGVQLKRYGIPVEVLLDGKQSPGDISLVLDTESRALMAGAAGRKVKRMLEGVELSEFSFVIKKVDSTLRGNVAEEIAALDAVYQSELIVFAPAFPDLGRTTVRGVHQLHGVRISETEIGCDPKNPVLEDRLEQILRAAFEEDVRQYGLSEIRGSLHLGEARICCFDSETNDDMQGVVRTAMASGKRVLWVGSAAIADMLLRTLRQVRPAFAICGSVSDVTRRQIHTAQQAGIHLVSVPVPEFLHGDAKKETYVEACSESLHRGGDVILLSSASYDRTEIERSVQAGKKCGMGLPEIGTYVQNLLGEIGAAVLEKNEIAGIFLTGGDTAGILAADWCAGFVHPGGDSHRHSQDADLGRGI
;
A
#
# COMPACT_ATOMS: atom_id res chain seq x y z
N MET A 1 -1.92 -3.21 21.29
CA MET A 1 -1.53 -1.78 21.41
C MET A 1 -1.64 -1.15 20.02
N GLU A 2 -2.28 0.00 19.89
CA GLU A 2 -2.27 0.78 18.66
C GLU A 2 -0.85 1.18 18.31
N LYS A 3 -0.49 1.05 17.03
CA LYS A 3 0.86 1.38 16.56
C LYS A 3 1.01 2.90 16.49
N ARG A 4 1.95 3.45 17.26
CA ARG A 4 2.23 4.88 17.32
C ARG A 4 3.42 5.22 16.43
N PHE A 5 3.37 6.38 15.81
CA PHE A 5 4.40 6.93 14.92
C PHE A 5 5.00 8.20 15.52
N LEU A 6 6.30 8.32 15.46
CA LEU A 6 7.02 9.57 15.62
C LEU A 6 7.59 9.99 14.27
N ILE A 7 7.24 11.17 13.81
CA ILE A 7 7.76 11.76 12.58
C ILE A 7 8.54 13.02 12.96
N VAL A 8 9.79 13.12 12.51
CA VAL A 8 10.62 14.31 12.70
C VAL A 8 10.84 14.94 11.33
N ALA A 9 10.16 16.06 11.07
CA ALA A 9 10.19 16.78 9.81
C ALA A 9 11.07 18.03 9.90
N ASP A 10 11.66 18.41 8.79
CA ASP A 10 12.57 19.56 8.67
C ASP A 10 11.85 20.87 8.36
N ASP A 11 10.57 20.80 7.91
CA ASP A 11 9.72 21.95 7.65
C ASP A 11 8.24 21.67 7.90
N PHE A 12 7.48 22.73 8.05
CA PHE A 12 6.03 22.69 8.33
C PHE A 12 5.20 21.98 7.25
N THR A 13 5.52 22.21 5.98
CA THR A 13 4.81 21.56 4.87
C THR A 13 5.01 20.05 4.91
N GLY A 14 6.26 19.59 5.06
CA GLY A 14 6.57 18.17 5.16
C GLY A 14 5.98 17.51 6.40
N ALA A 15 5.91 18.24 7.52
CA ALA A 15 5.24 17.78 8.74
C ALA A 15 3.76 17.49 8.48
N ASN A 16 3.05 18.44 7.88
CA ASN A 16 1.62 18.30 7.59
C ASN A 16 1.36 17.23 6.52
N ASP A 17 2.14 17.21 5.41
CA ASP A 17 1.99 16.23 4.34
C ASP A 17 2.09 14.80 4.88
N THR A 18 3.02 14.56 5.80
CA THR A 18 3.22 13.24 6.39
C THR A 18 2.17 12.94 7.48
N GLY A 19 1.82 13.92 8.30
CA GLY A 19 0.76 13.79 9.29
C GLY A 19 -0.61 13.47 8.65
N VAL A 20 -0.92 14.07 7.51
CA VAL A 20 -2.14 13.77 6.75
C VAL A 20 -2.18 12.32 6.30
N GLN A 21 -1.05 11.69 5.94
CA GLN A 21 -1.04 10.27 5.60
C GLN A 21 -1.53 9.43 6.79
N LEU A 22 -1.01 9.65 8.00
CA LEU A 22 -1.49 8.96 9.22
C LEU A 22 -2.99 9.15 9.42
N LYS A 23 -3.47 10.39 9.28
CA LYS A 23 -4.90 10.72 9.44
C LYS A 23 -5.79 10.01 8.42
N ARG A 24 -5.37 9.90 7.16
CA ARG A 24 -6.09 9.17 6.09
C ARG A 24 -6.28 7.69 6.45
N TYR A 25 -5.36 7.13 7.21
CA TYR A 25 -5.44 5.76 7.70
C TYR A 25 -6.12 5.64 9.08
N GLY A 26 -6.74 6.71 9.58
CA GLY A 26 -7.47 6.72 10.85
C GLY A 26 -6.59 6.70 12.08
N ILE A 27 -5.28 6.97 11.94
CA ILE A 27 -4.35 7.04 13.08
C ILE A 27 -4.39 8.44 13.66
N PRO A 28 -4.70 8.60 14.97
CA PRO A 28 -4.64 9.90 15.64
C PRO A 28 -3.21 10.44 15.62
N VAL A 29 -3.07 11.73 15.25
CA VAL A 29 -1.76 12.37 15.13
C VAL A 29 -1.86 13.85 15.48
N GLU A 30 -0.86 14.37 16.18
CA GLU A 30 -0.67 15.81 16.43
C GLU A 30 0.64 16.29 15.83
N VAL A 31 0.63 17.54 15.34
CA VAL A 31 1.83 18.24 14.85
C VAL A 31 2.28 19.22 15.92
N LEU A 32 3.49 19.06 16.41
CA LEU A 32 4.10 19.91 17.44
C LEU A 32 5.15 20.83 16.80
N LEU A 33 5.00 22.13 17.07
CA LEU A 33 5.90 23.17 16.54
C LEU A 33 6.96 23.61 17.54
N ASP A 34 6.76 23.34 18.82
CA ASP A 34 7.60 23.86 19.93
C ASP A 34 8.22 22.74 20.80
N GLY A 35 8.01 21.49 20.46
CA GLY A 35 8.55 20.33 21.19
C GLY A 35 7.90 20.07 22.55
N LYS A 36 6.82 20.78 22.91
CA LYS A 36 6.06 20.47 24.11
C LYS A 36 5.17 19.28 23.88
N GLN A 37 5.34 18.24 24.67
CA GLN A 37 4.56 17.03 24.56
C GLN A 37 3.06 17.29 24.72
N SER A 38 2.27 16.73 23.85
CA SER A 38 0.85 16.48 24.11
C SER A 38 0.72 15.23 25.00
N PRO A 39 -0.01 15.29 26.11
CA PRO A 39 -0.28 14.11 26.93
C PRO A 39 -1.29 13.22 26.19
N GLY A 40 -0.88 12.05 25.72
CA GLY A 40 -1.81 11.09 25.13
C GLY A 40 -1.14 9.98 24.33
N ASP A 41 -1.89 8.89 24.12
CA ASP A 41 -1.50 7.73 23.33
C ASP A 41 -1.70 7.97 21.82
N ILE A 42 -1.12 9.04 21.28
CA ILE A 42 -1.25 9.44 19.88
C ILE A 42 0.10 9.45 19.16
N SER A 43 0.07 9.42 17.83
CA SER A 43 1.25 9.64 17.01
C SER A 43 1.64 11.11 17.00
N LEU A 44 2.94 11.39 16.90
CA LEU A 44 3.47 12.76 16.92
C LEU A 44 4.21 13.09 15.62
N VAL A 45 4.05 14.31 15.16
CA VAL A 45 4.91 14.93 14.15
C VAL A 45 5.61 16.13 14.76
N LEU A 46 6.94 16.08 14.84
CA LEU A 46 7.76 17.19 15.31
C LEU A 46 8.22 18.00 14.10
N ASP A 47 7.76 19.23 14.00
CA ASP A 47 8.29 20.18 13.01
C ASP A 47 9.48 20.92 13.60
N THR A 48 10.66 20.64 13.05
CA THR A 48 11.91 21.23 13.57
C THR A 48 12.24 22.55 12.93
N GLU A 49 11.60 22.93 11.81
CA GLU A 49 11.97 24.15 11.04
C GLU A 49 13.50 24.29 10.90
N SER A 50 14.16 23.19 10.56
CA SER A 50 15.62 23.08 10.52
C SER A 50 16.20 23.16 9.11
N ARG A 51 15.37 23.09 8.08
CA ARG A 51 15.79 23.05 6.67
C ARG A 51 16.73 24.18 6.29
N ALA A 52 16.42 25.40 6.70
CA ALA A 52 17.21 26.58 6.34
C ALA A 52 18.29 26.94 7.37
N LEU A 53 18.50 26.12 8.38
CA LEU A 53 19.56 26.34 9.37
C LEU A 53 20.93 25.87 8.84
N MET A 54 22.01 26.34 9.45
CA MET A 54 23.34 25.74 9.25
C MET A 54 23.34 24.31 9.82
N ALA A 55 24.05 23.40 9.18
CA ALA A 55 24.08 21.96 9.48
C ALA A 55 24.18 21.64 10.98
N GLY A 56 25.19 22.14 11.67
CA GLY A 56 25.36 21.91 13.11
C GLY A 56 24.24 22.49 13.98
N ALA A 57 23.56 23.56 13.54
CA ALA A 57 22.38 24.12 14.22
C ALA A 57 21.13 23.25 13.97
N ALA A 58 20.98 22.70 12.77
CA ALA A 58 19.90 21.80 12.44
C ALA A 58 19.95 20.54 13.31
N GLY A 59 21.08 19.86 13.39
CA GLY A 59 21.26 18.69 14.25
C GLY A 59 20.99 18.97 15.73
N ARG A 60 21.48 20.13 16.26
CA ARG A 60 21.17 20.52 17.65
C ARG A 60 19.66 20.77 17.84
N LYS A 61 18.99 21.34 16.87
CA LYS A 61 17.55 21.59 16.95
C LYS A 61 16.77 20.29 16.97
N VAL A 62 17.11 19.32 16.13
CA VAL A 62 16.52 17.97 16.16
C VAL A 62 16.67 17.36 17.56
N LYS A 63 17.89 17.33 18.11
CA LYS A 63 18.12 16.78 19.47
C LYS A 63 17.28 17.48 20.54
N ARG A 64 17.20 18.81 20.48
CA ARG A 64 16.42 19.60 21.44
C ARG A 64 14.92 19.32 21.34
N MET A 65 14.38 19.13 20.13
CA MET A 65 12.97 18.81 19.93
C MET A 65 12.61 17.40 20.43
N LEU A 66 13.60 16.53 20.56
CA LEU A 66 13.46 15.18 21.11
C LEU A 66 13.62 15.12 22.63
N GLU A 67 14.04 16.22 23.28
CA GLU A 67 14.15 16.28 24.75
C GLU A 67 12.78 16.06 25.38
N GLY A 68 12.69 15.02 26.23
CA GLY A 68 11.44 14.65 26.89
C GLY A 68 10.49 13.77 26.06
N VAL A 69 10.87 13.40 24.83
CA VAL A 69 10.12 12.42 24.01
C VAL A 69 10.64 11.02 24.32
N GLU A 70 9.78 10.17 24.87
CA GLU A 70 10.11 8.76 25.12
C GLU A 70 9.98 7.95 23.82
N LEU A 71 11.12 7.75 23.14
CA LEU A 71 11.16 7.11 21.80
C LEU A 71 10.72 5.64 21.82
N SER A 72 10.82 4.97 22.93
CA SER A 72 10.41 3.56 23.11
C SER A 72 8.88 3.37 23.03
N GLU A 73 8.11 4.45 23.19
CA GLU A 73 6.66 4.41 23.06
C GLU A 73 6.17 4.38 21.62
N PHE A 74 7.05 4.66 20.65
CA PHE A 74 6.70 4.69 19.24
C PHE A 74 7.13 3.41 18.53
N SER A 75 6.17 2.79 17.85
CA SER A 75 6.43 1.60 17.03
C SER A 75 7.25 1.92 15.78
N PHE A 76 7.15 3.15 15.28
CA PHE A 76 7.82 3.62 14.07
C PHE A 76 8.38 5.03 14.28
N VAL A 77 9.66 5.21 13.97
CA VAL A 77 10.32 6.51 13.97
C VAL A 77 10.74 6.86 12.55
N ILE A 78 10.25 8.00 12.05
CA ILE A 78 10.47 8.45 10.68
C ILE A 78 11.19 9.80 10.71
N LYS A 79 12.35 9.89 10.05
CA LYS A 79 12.93 11.18 9.66
C LYS A 79 12.35 11.57 8.31
N LYS A 80 11.44 12.51 8.32
CA LYS A 80 10.90 13.10 7.10
C LYS A 80 11.89 14.08 6.53
N VAL A 81 12.29 13.85 5.29
CA VAL A 81 13.16 14.75 4.52
C VAL A 81 12.42 15.32 3.32
N ASP A 82 12.92 16.42 2.78
CA ASP A 82 12.39 16.97 1.54
C ASP A 82 12.49 15.96 0.40
N SER A 83 11.44 15.81 -0.41
CA SER A 83 11.42 14.86 -1.53
C SER A 83 12.38 15.22 -2.67
N THR A 84 13.08 16.35 -2.55
CA THR A 84 14.14 16.80 -3.46
C THR A 84 15.47 16.99 -2.74
N LEU A 85 15.60 16.47 -1.50
CA LEU A 85 16.81 16.45 -0.68
C LEU A 85 17.32 17.84 -0.26
N ARG A 86 16.49 18.88 -0.26
CA ARG A 86 16.88 20.18 0.30
C ARG A 86 17.07 20.09 1.81
N GLY A 87 17.96 20.89 2.36
CA GLY A 87 18.20 21.00 3.80
C GLY A 87 19.37 20.17 4.30
N ASN A 88 19.38 19.93 5.60
CA ASN A 88 20.53 19.33 6.32
C ASN A 88 20.32 17.82 6.54
N VAL A 89 20.07 17.07 5.44
CA VAL A 89 19.60 15.67 5.48
C VAL A 89 20.51 14.80 6.36
N ALA A 90 21.81 14.80 6.11
CA ALA A 90 22.75 13.92 6.81
C ALA A 90 22.84 14.22 8.31
N GLU A 91 23.00 15.49 8.68
CA GLU A 91 23.12 15.93 10.08
C GLU A 91 21.86 15.68 10.89
N GLU A 92 20.71 15.86 10.27
CA GLU A 92 19.42 15.62 10.95
C GLU A 92 19.16 14.13 11.15
N ILE A 93 19.55 13.28 10.19
CA ILE A 93 19.50 11.82 10.35
C ILE A 93 20.43 11.38 11.47
N ALA A 94 21.69 11.84 11.46
CA ALA A 94 22.67 11.50 12.48
C ALA A 94 22.26 12.00 13.87
N ALA A 95 21.64 13.19 13.95
CA ALA A 95 21.16 13.75 15.21
C ALA A 95 20.00 12.92 15.80
N LEU A 96 19.07 12.47 14.97
CA LEU A 96 17.96 11.62 15.40
C LEU A 96 18.47 10.22 15.76
N ASP A 97 19.32 9.63 14.93
CA ASP A 97 19.89 8.30 15.17
C ASP A 97 20.70 8.22 16.46
N ALA A 98 21.46 9.27 16.79
CA ALA A 98 22.23 9.35 18.04
C ALA A 98 21.34 9.24 19.31
N VAL A 99 20.07 9.64 19.22
CA VAL A 99 19.08 9.52 20.31
C VAL A 99 18.31 8.21 20.20
N TYR A 100 17.88 7.85 19.00
CA TYR A 100 17.05 6.67 18.75
C TYR A 100 17.82 5.36 18.79
N GLN A 101 19.12 5.39 18.42
CA GLN A 101 20.03 4.24 18.39
C GLN A 101 19.46 3.10 17.54
N SER A 102 19.13 3.39 16.27
CA SER A 102 18.57 2.41 15.35
C SER A 102 19.54 1.25 15.08
N GLU A 103 18.99 0.07 14.80
CA GLU A 103 19.74 -1.10 14.34
C GLU A 103 19.81 -1.17 12.81
N LEU A 104 19.00 -0.35 12.15
CA LEU A 104 18.95 -0.21 10.70
C LEU A 104 18.47 1.19 10.33
N ILE A 105 19.20 1.88 9.46
CA ILE A 105 18.75 3.11 8.80
C ILE A 105 18.31 2.74 7.38
N VAL A 106 17.05 3.02 7.04
CA VAL A 106 16.50 2.85 5.69
C VAL A 106 16.33 4.21 5.06
N PHE A 107 17.21 4.57 4.12
CA PHE A 107 17.13 5.83 3.39
C PHE A 107 16.54 5.60 2.00
N ALA A 108 15.26 5.93 1.84
CA ALA A 108 14.48 5.80 0.61
C ALA A 108 13.65 7.08 0.36
N PRO A 109 14.27 8.16 -0.13
CA PRO A 109 13.64 9.48 -0.26
C PRO A 109 12.68 9.60 -1.45
N ALA A 110 12.62 8.63 -2.34
CA ALA A 110 11.79 8.68 -3.54
C ALA A 110 10.31 9.02 -3.24
N PHE A 111 9.68 9.66 -4.23
CA PHE A 111 8.25 9.91 -4.26
C PHE A 111 7.78 9.73 -5.71
N PRO A 112 7.59 8.48 -6.15
CA PRO A 112 7.34 8.16 -7.56
C PRO A 112 6.13 8.88 -8.14
N ASP A 113 5.03 9.00 -7.40
CA ASP A 113 3.81 9.68 -7.84
C ASP A 113 4.03 11.17 -8.20
N LEU A 114 5.11 11.76 -7.68
CA LEU A 114 5.51 13.13 -7.98
C LEU A 114 6.76 13.20 -8.87
N GLY A 115 7.15 12.10 -9.51
CA GLY A 115 8.31 12.03 -10.39
C GLY A 115 9.67 12.14 -9.69
N ARG A 116 9.74 11.95 -8.35
CA ARG A 116 10.99 11.90 -7.61
C ARG A 116 11.40 10.44 -7.47
N THR A 117 12.48 10.07 -8.13
CA THR A 117 12.97 8.69 -8.19
C THR A 117 14.43 8.60 -7.77
N THR A 118 14.87 7.42 -7.36
CA THR A 118 16.30 7.16 -7.13
C THR A 118 16.73 6.00 -8.02
N VAL A 119 17.72 6.23 -8.87
CA VAL A 119 18.24 5.25 -9.80
C VAL A 119 19.76 5.22 -9.76
N ARG A 120 20.34 4.05 -9.53
CA ARG A 120 21.80 3.86 -9.36
C ARG A 120 22.39 4.76 -8.27
N GLY A 121 21.64 4.90 -7.17
CA GLY A 121 22.02 5.72 -6.03
C GLY A 121 21.88 7.23 -6.25
N VAL A 122 21.41 7.68 -7.41
CA VAL A 122 21.25 9.10 -7.76
C VAL A 122 19.77 9.49 -7.67
N HIS A 123 19.49 10.52 -6.88
CA HIS A 123 18.14 11.05 -6.75
C HIS A 123 17.81 12.00 -7.91
N GLN A 124 16.60 11.88 -8.45
CA GLN A 124 16.19 12.51 -9.70
C GLN A 124 14.79 13.13 -9.58
N LEU A 125 14.54 14.15 -10.38
CA LEU A 125 13.23 14.73 -10.64
C LEU A 125 12.91 14.54 -12.13
N HIS A 126 11.86 13.76 -12.43
CA HIS A 126 11.47 13.41 -13.80
C HIS A 126 12.64 12.88 -14.68
N GLY A 127 13.52 12.07 -14.08
CA GLY A 127 14.68 11.48 -14.74
C GLY A 127 15.90 12.38 -14.85
N VAL A 128 15.82 13.63 -14.37
CA VAL A 128 16.95 14.57 -14.32
C VAL A 128 17.52 14.60 -12.89
N ARG A 129 18.84 14.58 -12.74
CA ARG A 129 19.50 14.69 -11.44
C ARG A 129 19.03 15.94 -10.71
N ILE A 130 18.74 15.83 -9.41
CA ILE A 130 18.28 16.98 -8.61
C ILE A 130 19.28 18.14 -8.69
N SER A 131 20.58 17.86 -8.60
CA SER A 131 21.64 18.87 -8.68
C SER A 131 21.68 19.63 -10.01
N GLU A 132 21.10 19.08 -11.08
CA GLU A 132 21.04 19.68 -12.42
C GLU A 132 19.72 20.40 -12.70
N THR A 133 18.78 20.37 -11.75
CA THR A 133 17.49 21.07 -11.87
C THR A 133 17.54 22.46 -11.22
N GLU A 134 16.48 23.23 -11.38
CA GLU A 134 16.30 24.52 -10.66
C GLU A 134 16.41 24.37 -9.12
N ILE A 135 16.11 23.18 -8.59
CA ILE A 135 16.21 22.87 -7.16
C ILE A 135 17.67 22.80 -6.72
N GLY A 136 18.57 22.27 -7.58
CA GLY A 136 20.01 22.30 -7.33
C GLY A 136 20.55 23.72 -7.14
N CYS A 137 19.90 24.71 -7.74
CA CYS A 137 20.24 26.13 -7.67
C CYS A 137 19.34 26.92 -6.70
N ASP A 138 18.57 26.27 -5.82
CA ASP A 138 17.71 26.96 -4.86
C ASP A 138 18.52 27.99 -4.04
N PRO A 139 18.12 29.27 -4.01
CA PRO A 139 18.93 30.32 -3.35
C PRO A 139 19.08 30.15 -1.83
N LYS A 140 18.16 29.44 -1.19
CA LYS A 140 18.15 29.21 0.26
C LYS A 140 18.74 27.86 0.66
N ASN A 141 18.40 26.83 -0.13
CA ASN A 141 18.73 25.43 0.19
C ASN A 141 19.19 24.69 -1.09
N PRO A 142 20.33 25.05 -1.68
CA PRO A 142 20.83 24.40 -2.88
C PRO A 142 21.14 22.93 -2.60
N VAL A 143 20.86 22.05 -3.57
CA VAL A 143 21.19 20.63 -3.48
C VAL A 143 22.43 20.36 -4.32
N LEU A 144 23.57 20.27 -3.65
CA LEU A 144 24.87 20.07 -4.29
C LEU A 144 25.22 18.59 -4.46
N GLU A 145 24.65 17.71 -3.63
CA GLU A 145 24.87 16.26 -3.69
C GLU A 145 23.50 15.55 -3.77
N ASP A 146 23.37 14.71 -4.75
CA ASP A 146 22.15 13.91 -5.03
C ASP A 146 22.40 12.39 -5.04
N ARG A 147 23.64 11.97 -4.71
CA ARG A 147 23.97 10.57 -4.46
C ARG A 147 23.70 10.23 -3.01
N LEU A 148 22.74 9.33 -2.78
CA LEU A 148 22.28 9.00 -1.43
C LEU A 148 23.42 8.52 -0.51
N GLU A 149 24.28 7.67 -1.03
CA GLU A 149 25.44 7.17 -0.29
C GLU A 149 26.39 8.31 0.13
N GLN A 150 26.66 9.26 -0.74
CA GLN A 150 27.55 10.38 -0.44
C GLN A 150 26.93 11.33 0.60
N ILE A 151 25.62 11.53 0.53
CA ILE A 151 24.89 12.32 1.54
C ILE A 151 25.12 11.71 2.93
N LEU A 152 24.93 10.41 3.10
CA LEU A 152 25.07 9.76 4.40
C LEU A 152 26.54 9.67 4.87
N ARG A 153 27.47 9.45 3.95
CA ARG A 153 28.92 9.46 4.28
C ARG A 153 29.43 10.80 4.80
N ALA A 154 28.69 11.88 4.60
CA ALA A 154 29.05 13.19 5.17
C ALA A 154 28.89 13.26 6.71
N ALA A 155 28.02 12.39 7.28
CA ALA A 155 27.72 12.41 8.72
C ALA A 155 27.97 11.07 9.44
N PHE A 156 28.24 9.99 8.69
CA PHE A 156 28.48 8.66 9.25
C PHE A 156 29.84 8.11 8.78
N GLU A 157 30.63 7.58 9.72
CA GLU A 157 31.88 6.88 9.42
C GLU A 157 31.68 5.42 9.06
N GLU A 158 30.48 4.88 9.33
CA GLU A 158 30.09 3.51 9.07
C GLU A 158 29.89 3.26 7.56
N ASP A 159 29.99 1.98 7.18
CA ASP A 159 29.70 1.58 5.81
C ASP A 159 28.25 1.82 5.43
N VAL A 160 28.06 2.51 4.31
CA VAL A 160 26.75 2.75 3.69
C VAL A 160 26.58 1.79 2.52
N ARG A 161 25.52 0.98 2.55
CA ARG A 161 25.19 0.05 1.48
C ARG A 161 24.11 0.65 0.58
N GLN A 162 24.40 0.73 -0.71
CA GLN A 162 23.40 1.08 -1.74
C GLN A 162 22.81 -0.18 -2.34
N TYR A 163 21.47 -0.26 -2.38
CA TYR A 163 20.69 -1.32 -3.04
C TYR A 163 20.07 -0.78 -4.32
N GLY A 164 20.40 -1.44 -5.44
CA GLY A 164 19.88 -1.06 -6.76
C GLY A 164 18.53 -1.71 -7.10
N LEU A 165 17.87 -1.20 -8.14
CA LEU A 165 16.56 -1.70 -8.59
C LEU A 165 16.55 -3.20 -8.89
N SER A 166 17.65 -3.75 -9.43
CA SER A 166 17.73 -5.19 -9.73
C SER A 166 17.67 -6.07 -8.47
N GLU A 167 18.26 -5.60 -7.36
CA GLU A 167 18.18 -6.28 -6.08
C GLU A 167 16.79 -6.15 -5.47
N ILE A 168 16.19 -4.95 -5.55
CA ILE A 168 14.88 -4.64 -4.98
C ILE A 168 13.76 -5.39 -5.69
N ARG A 169 13.81 -5.46 -7.03
CA ARG A 169 12.82 -6.15 -7.87
C ARG A 169 13.04 -7.68 -7.92
N GLY A 170 14.20 -8.14 -7.48
CA GLY A 170 14.49 -9.56 -7.30
C GLY A 170 14.14 -10.03 -5.89
N SER A 171 15.07 -10.77 -5.28
CA SER A 171 14.96 -11.17 -3.87
C SER A 171 15.82 -10.22 -3.03
N LEU A 172 15.23 -9.16 -2.54
CA LEU A 172 15.94 -8.19 -1.68
C LEU A 172 16.30 -8.85 -0.34
N HIS A 173 17.59 -8.97 -0.08
CA HIS A 173 18.12 -9.43 1.19
C HIS A 173 19.01 -8.33 1.79
N LEU A 174 18.68 -7.89 3.00
CA LEU A 174 19.51 -6.94 3.74
C LEU A 174 20.77 -7.68 4.23
N GLY A 175 21.93 -7.11 3.89
CA GLY A 175 23.22 -7.57 4.40
C GLY A 175 23.47 -7.13 5.85
N GLU A 176 24.74 -7.10 6.25
CA GLU A 176 25.14 -6.73 7.62
C GLU A 176 25.20 -5.21 7.84
N ALA A 177 25.23 -4.41 6.77
CA ALA A 177 25.32 -2.97 6.87
C ALA A 177 24.11 -2.38 7.61
N ARG A 178 24.39 -1.53 8.59
CA ARG A 178 23.39 -0.82 9.38
C ARG A 178 22.74 0.32 8.60
N ILE A 179 23.50 0.97 7.72
CA ILE A 179 23.05 2.15 6.96
C ILE A 179 22.83 1.74 5.51
N CYS A 180 21.59 1.83 5.05
CA CYS A 180 21.17 1.34 3.75
C CYS A 180 20.44 2.42 2.95
N CYS A 181 20.88 2.65 1.72
CA CYS A 181 20.23 3.48 0.72
C CYS A 181 19.54 2.61 -0.32
N PHE A 182 18.39 3.05 -0.83
CA PHE A 182 17.60 2.26 -1.75
C PHE A 182 17.20 3.06 -2.99
N ASP A 183 17.38 2.44 -4.15
CA ASP A 183 16.76 2.90 -5.37
C ASP A 183 15.25 2.69 -5.31
N SER A 184 14.49 3.55 -5.98
CA SER A 184 13.05 3.36 -6.18
C SER A 184 12.57 4.23 -7.33
N GLU A 185 11.94 3.61 -8.34
CA GLU A 185 11.27 4.28 -9.45
C GLU A 185 9.75 4.22 -9.31
N THR A 186 9.25 3.21 -8.62
CA THR A 186 7.82 2.94 -8.46
C THR A 186 7.45 2.81 -6.98
N ASN A 187 6.16 2.92 -6.68
CA ASN A 187 5.65 2.64 -5.34
C ASN A 187 5.87 1.18 -4.93
N ASP A 188 5.86 0.24 -5.90
CA ASP A 188 6.13 -1.17 -5.63
C ASP A 188 7.58 -1.40 -5.21
N ASP A 189 8.55 -0.69 -5.80
CA ASP A 189 9.94 -0.73 -5.36
C ASP A 189 10.06 -0.28 -3.90
N MET A 190 9.45 0.86 -3.55
CA MET A 190 9.43 1.37 -2.17
C MET A 190 8.75 0.40 -1.21
N GLN A 191 7.65 -0.20 -1.63
CA GLN A 191 6.92 -1.16 -0.81
C GLN A 191 7.74 -2.44 -0.58
N GLY A 192 8.50 -2.90 -1.58
CA GLY A 192 9.45 -4.00 -1.45
C GLY A 192 10.51 -3.71 -0.39
N VAL A 193 11.10 -2.50 -0.41
CA VAL A 193 12.06 -2.04 0.61
C VAL A 193 11.43 -2.06 2.00
N VAL A 194 10.24 -1.47 2.16
CA VAL A 194 9.54 -1.40 3.45
C VAL A 194 9.23 -2.79 3.99
N ARG A 195 8.69 -3.70 3.18
CA ARG A 195 8.38 -5.07 3.60
C ARG A 195 9.62 -5.81 4.08
N THR A 196 10.72 -5.71 3.33
CA THR A 196 11.99 -6.40 3.68
C THR A 196 12.58 -5.84 4.98
N ALA A 197 12.60 -4.52 5.13
CA ALA A 197 13.13 -3.90 6.34
C ALA A 197 12.26 -4.21 7.57
N MET A 198 10.92 -4.23 7.44
CA MET A 198 10.02 -4.65 8.52
C MET A 198 10.21 -6.12 8.91
N ALA A 199 10.39 -7.01 7.91
CA ALA A 199 10.62 -8.44 8.16
C ALA A 199 11.96 -8.72 8.87
N SER A 200 12.91 -7.77 8.88
CA SER A 200 14.17 -7.92 9.59
C SER A 200 14.03 -7.97 11.13
N GLY A 201 12.91 -7.49 11.66
CA GLY A 201 12.67 -7.38 13.10
C GLY A 201 13.56 -6.36 13.83
N LYS A 202 14.41 -5.62 13.11
CA LYS A 202 15.32 -4.60 13.65
C LYS A 202 14.56 -3.33 14.04
N ARG A 203 15.14 -2.56 14.97
CA ARG A 203 14.69 -1.19 15.26
C ARG A 203 15.14 -0.27 14.12
N VAL A 204 14.19 0.07 13.24
CA VAL A 204 14.46 0.80 12.00
C VAL A 204 14.25 2.30 12.18
N LEU A 205 15.22 3.11 11.80
CA LEU A 205 15.03 4.53 11.49
C LEU A 205 14.65 4.66 10.01
N TRP A 206 13.40 5.01 9.77
CA TRP A 206 12.88 5.23 8.43
C TRP A 206 13.20 6.65 7.98
N VAL A 207 13.86 6.79 6.84
CA VAL A 207 14.25 8.10 6.30
C VAL A 207 13.74 8.24 4.89
N GLY A 208 12.92 9.25 4.65
CA GLY A 208 12.40 9.49 3.30
C GLY A 208 11.40 10.64 3.21
N SER A 209 10.76 10.75 2.04
CA SER A 209 9.67 11.68 1.77
C SER A 209 8.38 11.22 2.46
N ALA A 210 7.27 11.91 2.23
CA ALA A 210 5.97 11.46 2.72
C ALA A 210 5.56 10.06 2.17
N ALA A 211 6.14 9.65 1.04
CA ALA A 211 5.88 8.34 0.45
C ALA A 211 6.34 7.19 1.35
N ILE A 212 7.43 7.32 2.14
CA ILE A 212 7.87 6.24 3.04
C ILE A 212 6.81 5.97 4.13
N ALA A 213 6.17 7.01 4.64
CA ALA A 213 5.09 6.87 5.62
C ALA A 213 3.86 6.19 5.01
N ASP A 214 3.48 6.56 3.78
CA ASP A 214 2.38 5.91 3.06
C ASP A 214 2.68 4.42 2.81
N MET A 215 3.89 4.07 2.37
CA MET A 215 4.28 2.68 2.15
C MET A 215 4.30 1.86 3.46
N LEU A 216 4.76 2.45 4.56
CA LEU A 216 4.67 1.84 5.89
C LEU A 216 3.21 1.58 6.27
N LEU A 217 2.34 2.57 6.11
CA LEU A 217 0.93 2.47 6.44
C LEU A 217 0.20 1.43 5.59
N ARG A 218 0.49 1.38 4.29
CA ARG A 218 -0.02 0.33 3.39
C ARG A 218 0.42 -1.06 3.84
N THR A 219 1.69 -1.22 4.19
CA THR A 219 2.23 -2.51 4.65
C THR A 219 1.63 -2.92 5.99
N LEU A 220 1.45 -1.98 6.92
CA LEU A 220 0.89 -2.25 8.24
C LEU A 220 -0.60 -2.57 8.21
N ARG A 221 -1.34 -1.92 7.33
CA ARG A 221 -2.77 -2.21 7.19
C ARG A 221 -3.02 -3.58 6.61
N GLN A 222 -1.99 -4.24 6.00
CA GLN A 222 -2.29 -5.28 5.03
C GLN A 222 -3.52 -4.79 4.26
N VAL A 223 -3.37 -3.98 3.23
CA VAL A 223 -4.50 -3.63 2.37
C VAL A 223 -4.94 -4.97 1.81
N ARG A 224 -5.89 -5.59 2.50
CA ARG A 224 -6.51 -6.81 2.00
C ARG A 224 -7.10 -6.40 0.68
N PRO A 225 -6.83 -7.12 -0.39
CA PRO A 225 -7.37 -6.78 -1.67
C PRO A 225 -8.91 -6.86 -1.66
N ALA A 226 -9.56 -6.10 -2.52
CA ALA A 226 -10.98 -6.23 -2.75
C ALA A 226 -11.25 -7.37 -3.73
N PHE A 227 -12.36 -8.08 -3.51
CA PHE A 227 -12.84 -9.13 -4.38
C PHE A 227 -14.22 -8.79 -4.93
N ALA A 228 -14.38 -8.81 -6.25
CA ALA A 228 -15.68 -8.57 -6.87
C ALA A 228 -16.15 -9.81 -7.62
N ILE A 229 -17.47 -10.07 -7.60
CA ILE A 229 -18.12 -11.12 -8.40
C ILE A 229 -19.17 -10.49 -9.28
N CYS A 230 -18.99 -10.62 -10.59
CA CYS A 230 -19.83 -10.00 -11.60
C CYS A 230 -20.59 -11.06 -12.41
N GLY A 231 -21.85 -11.29 -12.02
CA GLY A 231 -22.79 -12.14 -12.77
C GLY A 231 -23.66 -11.40 -13.79
N SER A 232 -23.67 -10.06 -13.74
CA SER A 232 -24.50 -9.24 -14.63
C SER A 232 -23.92 -9.15 -16.05
N VAL A 233 -24.77 -9.35 -17.06
CA VAL A 233 -24.42 -9.24 -18.48
C VAL A 233 -24.87 -7.90 -19.10
N SER A 234 -25.14 -6.88 -18.29
CA SER A 234 -25.57 -5.56 -18.75
C SER A 234 -24.44 -4.78 -19.42
N ASP A 235 -24.76 -3.90 -20.35
CA ASP A 235 -23.77 -3.03 -21.00
C ASP A 235 -23.12 -2.04 -20.02
N VAL A 236 -23.81 -1.68 -18.94
CA VAL A 236 -23.25 -0.87 -17.86
C VAL A 236 -22.15 -1.64 -17.15
N THR A 237 -22.43 -2.88 -16.74
CA THR A 237 -21.43 -3.75 -16.07
C THR A 237 -20.22 -4.00 -16.96
N ARG A 238 -20.40 -4.24 -18.26
CA ARG A 238 -19.26 -4.40 -19.19
C ARG A 238 -18.37 -3.18 -19.22
N ARG A 239 -18.94 -1.97 -19.35
CA ARG A 239 -18.14 -0.74 -19.31
C ARG A 239 -17.38 -0.58 -18.00
N GLN A 240 -18.00 -0.89 -16.86
CA GLN A 240 -17.35 -0.85 -15.56
C GLN A 240 -16.19 -1.84 -15.48
N ILE A 241 -16.38 -3.08 -15.95
CA ILE A 241 -15.31 -4.11 -16.00
C ILE A 241 -14.15 -3.65 -16.87
N HIS A 242 -14.40 -3.09 -18.05
CA HIS A 242 -13.33 -2.56 -18.92
C HIS A 242 -12.57 -1.39 -18.26
N THR A 243 -13.28 -0.49 -17.58
CA THR A 243 -12.64 0.60 -16.84
C THR A 243 -11.78 0.07 -15.70
N ALA A 244 -12.26 -0.91 -14.95
CA ALA A 244 -11.52 -1.56 -13.89
C ALA A 244 -10.25 -2.27 -14.40
N GLN A 245 -10.35 -2.95 -15.55
CA GLN A 245 -9.20 -3.58 -16.20
C GLN A 245 -8.14 -2.54 -16.63
N GLN A 246 -8.57 -1.41 -17.19
CA GLN A 246 -7.66 -0.31 -17.55
C GLN A 246 -6.99 0.31 -16.32
N ALA A 247 -7.64 0.26 -15.16
CA ALA A 247 -7.07 0.68 -13.88
C ALA A 247 -6.14 -0.37 -13.23
N GLY A 248 -5.89 -1.51 -13.91
CA GLY A 248 -4.96 -2.54 -13.45
C GLY A 248 -5.59 -3.62 -12.58
N ILE A 249 -6.92 -3.65 -12.43
CA ILE A 249 -7.60 -4.71 -11.66
C ILE A 249 -7.55 -6.02 -12.45
N HIS A 250 -7.19 -7.11 -11.78
CA HIS A 250 -7.09 -8.42 -12.39
C HIS A 250 -8.47 -9.04 -12.65
N LEU A 251 -8.70 -9.50 -13.89
CA LEU A 251 -9.95 -10.15 -14.28
C LEU A 251 -9.75 -11.66 -14.38
N VAL A 252 -10.61 -12.41 -13.70
CA VAL A 252 -10.71 -13.87 -13.84
C VAL A 252 -12.02 -14.20 -14.52
N SER A 253 -11.96 -14.52 -15.81
CA SER A 253 -13.13 -14.79 -16.65
C SER A 253 -13.42 -16.28 -16.71
N VAL A 254 -14.63 -16.68 -16.30
CA VAL A 254 -15.09 -18.06 -16.26
C VAL A 254 -15.80 -18.39 -17.58
N PRO A 255 -15.25 -19.29 -18.41
CA PRO A 255 -15.84 -19.67 -19.69
C PRO A 255 -17.00 -20.65 -19.49
N VAL A 256 -18.21 -20.15 -19.50
CA VAL A 256 -19.44 -20.93 -19.24
C VAL A 256 -19.63 -22.12 -20.20
N PRO A 257 -19.38 -21.98 -21.53
CA PRO A 257 -19.52 -23.10 -22.45
C PRO A 257 -18.62 -24.31 -22.09
N GLU A 258 -17.39 -24.06 -21.70
CA GLU A 258 -16.41 -25.10 -21.34
C GLU A 258 -16.84 -25.83 -20.05
N PHE A 259 -17.41 -25.11 -19.09
CA PHE A 259 -17.99 -25.74 -17.89
C PHE A 259 -19.20 -26.61 -18.20
N LEU A 260 -20.07 -26.18 -19.09
CA LEU A 260 -21.23 -26.97 -19.54
C LEU A 260 -20.82 -28.24 -20.31
N HIS A 261 -19.67 -28.23 -20.98
CA HIS A 261 -19.12 -29.40 -21.65
C HIS A 261 -18.28 -30.29 -20.74
N GLY A 262 -17.95 -29.85 -19.50
CA GLY A 262 -17.10 -30.58 -18.56
C GLY A 262 -15.60 -30.42 -18.82
N ASP A 263 -15.20 -29.47 -19.67
CA ASP A 263 -13.80 -29.23 -20.07
C ASP A 263 -13.05 -28.29 -19.12
N ALA A 264 -13.74 -27.63 -18.16
CA ALA A 264 -13.17 -26.69 -17.22
C ALA A 264 -13.38 -27.14 -15.76
N LYS A 265 -12.45 -26.76 -14.88
CA LYS A 265 -12.46 -27.09 -13.44
C LYS A 265 -12.50 -25.83 -12.60
N LYS A 266 -13.30 -25.82 -11.52
CA LYS A 266 -13.45 -24.67 -10.61
C LYS A 266 -12.15 -24.29 -9.93
N GLU A 267 -11.35 -25.28 -9.55
CA GLU A 267 -10.09 -25.12 -8.84
C GLU A 267 -9.13 -24.20 -9.58
N THR A 268 -9.07 -24.27 -10.91
CA THR A 268 -8.21 -23.40 -11.74
C THR A 268 -8.55 -21.90 -11.55
N TYR A 269 -9.83 -21.59 -11.44
CA TYR A 269 -10.30 -20.20 -11.26
C TYR A 269 -10.15 -19.71 -9.82
N VAL A 270 -10.33 -20.62 -8.85
CA VAL A 270 -10.05 -20.35 -7.44
C VAL A 270 -8.55 -20.04 -7.26
N GLU A 271 -7.66 -20.82 -7.86
CA GLU A 271 -6.21 -20.59 -7.80
C GLU A 271 -5.82 -19.26 -8.48
N ALA A 272 -6.34 -18.97 -9.66
CA ALA A 272 -6.07 -17.73 -10.38
C ALA A 272 -6.50 -16.48 -9.58
N CYS A 273 -7.67 -16.53 -8.94
CA CYS A 273 -8.10 -15.47 -8.03
C CYS A 273 -7.16 -15.35 -6.83
N SER A 274 -6.87 -16.48 -6.17
CA SER A 274 -6.05 -16.52 -4.95
C SER A 274 -4.63 -16.02 -5.18
N GLU A 275 -4.01 -16.38 -6.31
CA GLU A 275 -2.67 -15.86 -6.66
C GLU A 275 -2.62 -14.33 -6.76
N SER A 276 -3.63 -13.72 -7.36
CA SER A 276 -3.66 -12.25 -7.46
C SER A 276 -3.95 -11.60 -6.11
N LEU A 277 -4.91 -12.15 -5.33
CA LEU A 277 -5.24 -11.68 -3.99
C LEU A 277 -4.04 -11.78 -3.04
N HIS A 278 -3.27 -12.88 -3.06
CA HIS A 278 -2.06 -13.04 -2.25
C HIS A 278 -0.95 -12.04 -2.61
N ARG A 279 -0.90 -11.57 -3.85
CA ARG A 279 0.01 -10.49 -4.27
C ARG A 279 -0.49 -9.10 -3.86
N GLY A 280 -1.67 -9.00 -3.22
CA GLY A 280 -2.29 -7.75 -2.80
C GLY A 280 -3.05 -7.03 -3.92
N GLY A 281 -3.30 -7.69 -5.05
CA GLY A 281 -4.06 -7.13 -6.17
C GLY A 281 -5.56 -7.39 -6.04
N ASP A 282 -6.37 -6.38 -6.39
CA ASP A 282 -7.82 -6.51 -6.48
C ASP A 282 -8.22 -7.47 -7.62
N VAL A 283 -9.29 -8.24 -7.43
CA VAL A 283 -9.73 -9.24 -8.40
C VAL A 283 -11.21 -9.10 -8.70
N ILE A 284 -11.57 -9.25 -9.97
CA ILE A 284 -12.94 -9.41 -10.43
C ILE A 284 -13.11 -10.81 -11.03
N LEU A 285 -13.90 -11.66 -10.38
CA LEU A 285 -14.41 -12.91 -10.91
C LEU A 285 -15.67 -12.63 -11.72
N LEU A 286 -15.74 -13.08 -12.96
CA LEU A 286 -16.87 -12.81 -13.85
C LEU A 286 -17.14 -13.97 -14.81
N SER A 287 -18.37 -14.07 -15.33
CA SER A 287 -18.62 -14.97 -16.47
C SER A 287 -18.04 -14.36 -17.75
N SER A 288 -17.61 -15.18 -18.70
CA SER A 288 -17.14 -14.72 -20.01
C SER A 288 -18.16 -13.81 -20.70
N ALA A 289 -19.44 -14.09 -20.53
CA ALA A 289 -20.56 -13.30 -21.06
C ALA A 289 -20.71 -11.92 -20.41
N SER A 290 -20.20 -11.72 -19.19
CA SER A 290 -20.16 -10.42 -18.51
C SER A 290 -19.10 -9.50 -19.11
N TYR A 291 -18.08 -10.05 -19.76
CA TYR A 291 -17.01 -9.32 -20.43
C TYR A 291 -17.29 -9.15 -21.92
N ASP A 292 -17.57 -10.24 -22.64
CA ASP A 292 -17.82 -10.27 -24.07
C ASP A 292 -19.26 -10.71 -24.38
N ARG A 293 -20.01 -9.85 -25.08
CA ARG A 293 -21.40 -10.10 -25.45
C ARG A 293 -21.57 -11.32 -26.35
N THR A 294 -20.58 -11.66 -27.17
CA THR A 294 -20.64 -12.81 -28.08
C THR A 294 -20.67 -14.14 -27.33
N GLU A 295 -20.15 -14.17 -26.11
CA GLU A 295 -20.17 -15.34 -25.24
C GLU A 295 -21.56 -15.72 -24.74
N ILE A 296 -22.53 -14.79 -24.79
CA ILE A 296 -23.95 -15.10 -24.45
C ILE A 296 -24.49 -16.16 -25.41
N GLU A 297 -24.27 -15.96 -26.71
CA GLU A 297 -24.81 -16.91 -27.74
C GLU A 297 -24.10 -18.26 -27.61
N ARG A 298 -22.80 -18.29 -27.37
CA ARG A 298 -22.03 -19.52 -27.15
C ARG A 298 -22.56 -20.27 -25.93
N SER A 299 -22.80 -19.59 -24.81
CA SER A 299 -23.32 -20.16 -23.57
C SER A 299 -24.73 -20.72 -23.78
N VAL A 300 -25.59 -20.00 -24.50
CA VAL A 300 -26.95 -20.46 -24.85
C VAL A 300 -26.92 -21.71 -25.74
N GLN A 301 -26.02 -21.75 -26.75
CA GLN A 301 -25.89 -22.94 -27.61
C GLN A 301 -25.34 -24.14 -26.82
N ALA A 302 -24.36 -23.95 -25.96
CA ALA A 302 -23.88 -25.03 -25.09
C ALA A 302 -24.94 -25.54 -24.13
N GLY A 303 -25.70 -24.66 -23.47
CA GLY A 303 -26.78 -25.02 -22.57
C GLY A 303 -27.90 -25.79 -23.25
N LYS A 304 -28.31 -25.39 -24.47
CA LYS A 304 -29.28 -26.13 -25.26
C LYS A 304 -28.86 -27.56 -25.55
N LYS A 305 -27.59 -27.81 -25.83
CA LYS A 305 -27.03 -29.17 -26.00
C LYS A 305 -27.17 -30.01 -24.73
N CYS A 306 -27.14 -29.37 -23.57
CA CYS A 306 -27.32 -29.98 -22.26
C CYS A 306 -28.82 -30.02 -21.83
N GLY A 307 -29.74 -29.64 -22.69
CA GLY A 307 -31.19 -29.63 -22.39
C GLY A 307 -31.64 -28.47 -21.50
N MET A 308 -30.83 -27.40 -21.38
CA MET A 308 -31.12 -26.23 -20.53
C MET A 308 -31.76 -25.12 -21.35
N GLY A 309 -32.80 -24.47 -20.79
CA GLY A 309 -33.33 -23.20 -21.28
C GLY A 309 -32.54 -21.99 -20.72
N LEU A 310 -32.92 -20.79 -21.17
CA LEU A 310 -32.25 -19.55 -20.70
C LEU A 310 -32.28 -19.35 -19.17
N PRO A 311 -33.40 -19.59 -18.46
CA PRO A 311 -33.43 -19.46 -17.00
C PRO A 311 -32.47 -20.43 -16.30
N GLU A 312 -32.45 -21.70 -16.76
CA GLU A 312 -31.58 -22.73 -16.18
C GLU A 312 -30.10 -22.42 -16.40
N ILE A 313 -29.72 -21.88 -17.57
CA ILE A 313 -28.37 -21.42 -17.83
C ILE A 313 -28.01 -20.25 -16.90
N GLY A 314 -28.92 -19.31 -16.68
CA GLY A 314 -28.74 -18.20 -15.74
C GLY A 314 -28.45 -18.70 -14.32
N THR A 315 -29.28 -19.60 -13.82
CA THR A 315 -29.12 -20.22 -12.49
C THR A 315 -27.79 -21.01 -12.40
N TYR A 316 -27.45 -21.75 -13.45
CA TYR A 316 -26.18 -22.48 -13.51
C TYR A 316 -24.97 -21.55 -13.38
N VAL A 317 -24.94 -20.43 -14.12
CA VAL A 317 -23.84 -19.45 -14.06
C VAL A 317 -23.73 -18.80 -12.68
N GLN A 318 -24.87 -18.47 -12.08
CA GLN A 318 -24.93 -17.89 -10.74
C GLN A 318 -24.34 -18.85 -9.69
N ASN A 319 -24.76 -20.12 -9.71
CA ASN A 319 -24.25 -21.16 -8.82
C ASN A 319 -22.75 -21.37 -9.04
N LEU A 320 -22.30 -21.44 -10.29
CA LEU A 320 -20.88 -21.62 -10.63
C LEU A 320 -20.01 -20.48 -10.09
N LEU A 321 -20.41 -19.22 -10.30
CA LEU A 321 -19.70 -18.07 -9.78
C LEU A 321 -19.76 -18.00 -8.24
N GLY A 322 -20.89 -18.37 -7.65
CA GLY A 322 -21.09 -18.47 -6.20
C GLY A 322 -20.15 -19.48 -5.56
N GLU A 323 -20.07 -20.70 -6.09
CA GLU A 323 -19.21 -21.78 -5.58
C GLU A 323 -17.71 -21.44 -5.72
N ILE A 324 -17.29 -20.87 -6.88
CA ILE A 324 -15.91 -20.40 -7.04
C ILE A 324 -15.63 -19.26 -6.06
N GLY A 325 -16.54 -18.30 -5.95
CA GLY A 325 -16.42 -17.16 -5.05
C GLY A 325 -16.31 -17.57 -3.58
N ALA A 326 -17.16 -18.48 -3.12
CA ALA A 326 -17.10 -19.02 -1.77
C ALA A 326 -15.75 -19.70 -1.47
N ALA A 327 -15.27 -20.54 -2.39
CA ALA A 327 -13.98 -21.20 -2.24
C ALA A 327 -12.78 -20.22 -2.24
N VAL A 328 -12.88 -19.10 -2.96
CA VAL A 328 -11.89 -18.01 -2.90
C VAL A 328 -11.93 -17.33 -1.54
N LEU A 329 -13.13 -17.03 -1.00
CA LEU A 329 -13.30 -16.38 0.30
C LEU A 329 -12.81 -17.22 1.47
N GLU A 330 -12.95 -18.55 1.41
CA GLU A 330 -12.43 -19.48 2.42
C GLU A 330 -10.88 -19.48 2.50
N LYS A 331 -10.22 -19.22 1.37
CA LYS A 331 -8.75 -19.30 1.28
C LYS A 331 -8.04 -17.95 1.44
N ASN A 332 -8.76 -16.84 1.33
CA ASN A 332 -8.15 -15.52 1.24
C ASN A 332 -8.79 -14.52 2.21
N GLU A 333 -7.94 -13.73 2.84
CA GLU A 333 -8.36 -12.57 3.61
C GLU A 333 -8.53 -11.36 2.66
N ILE A 334 -9.73 -10.80 2.59
CA ILE A 334 -10.07 -9.66 1.74
C ILE A 334 -10.53 -8.45 2.55
N ALA A 335 -10.39 -7.24 1.98
CA ALA A 335 -10.88 -5.99 2.58
C ALA A 335 -12.41 -5.88 2.51
N GLY A 336 -12.99 -6.41 1.44
CA GLY A 336 -14.42 -6.37 1.19
C GLY A 336 -14.77 -7.09 -0.09
N ILE A 337 -16.05 -7.46 -0.21
CA ILE A 337 -16.60 -8.08 -1.40
C ILE A 337 -17.59 -7.14 -2.08
N PHE A 338 -17.54 -7.07 -3.41
CA PHE A 338 -18.50 -6.36 -4.23
C PHE A 338 -19.25 -7.37 -5.13
N LEU A 339 -20.57 -7.36 -5.10
CA LEU A 339 -21.41 -8.27 -5.85
C LEU A 339 -22.29 -7.50 -6.84
N THR A 340 -22.28 -7.92 -8.10
CA THR A 340 -23.20 -7.38 -9.10
C THR A 340 -24.03 -8.49 -9.75
N GLY A 341 -25.35 -8.22 -9.86
CA GLY A 341 -26.36 -9.19 -10.23
C GLY A 341 -27.12 -9.69 -8.99
N GLY A 342 -28.39 -9.29 -8.84
CA GLY A 342 -29.18 -9.57 -7.63
C GLY A 342 -29.22 -11.04 -7.23
N ASP A 343 -29.32 -11.93 -8.22
CA ASP A 343 -29.41 -13.38 -7.98
C ASP A 343 -28.04 -13.97 -7.54
N THR A 344 -26.92 -13.49 -8.09
CA THR A 344 -25.57 -13.92 -7.68
C THR A 344 -25.29 -13.54 -6.23
N ALA A 345 -25.75 -12.36 -5.81
CA ALA A 345 -25.62 -11.88 -4.43
C ALA A 345 -26.41 -12.76 -3.45
N GLY A 346 -27.61 -13.22 -3.85
CA GLY A 346 -28.47 -14.09 -3.03
C GLY A 346 -27.84 -15.45 -2.73
N ILE A 347 -27.20 -16.07 -3.72
CA ILE A 347 -26.58 -17.39 -3.58
C ILE A 347 -25.36 -17.32 -2.65
N LEU A 348 -24.50 -16.34 -2.86
CA LEU A 348 -23.30 -16.19 -2.03
C LEU A 348 -23.65 -15.86 -0.57
N ALA A 349 -24.70 -15.05 -0.34
CA ALA A 349 -25.16 -14.72 1.00
C ALA A 349 -25.76 -15.93 1.73
N ALA A 350 -26.45 -16.84 1.01
CA ALA A 350 -26.99 -18.04 1.58
C ALA A 350 -25.90 -19.03 2.02
N ASP A 351 -24.89 -19.24 1.19
CA ASP A 351 -23.80 -20.18 1.47
C ASP A 351 -22.84 -19.61 2.53
N TRP A 352 -22.56 -18.31 2.49
CA TRP A 352 -21.63 -17.67 3.42
C TRP A 352 -22.23 -17.44 4.80
N CYS A 353 -23.51 -17.06 4.91
CA CYS A 353 -24.19 -16.91 6.20
C CYS A 353 -24.45 -18.25 6.89
N ALA A 354 -24.53 -19.36 6.16
CA ALA A 354 -24.65 -20.69 6.75
C ALA A 354 -23.34 -21.23 7.36
N GLY A 355 -22.18 -20.71 6.96
CA GLY A 355 -20.85 -21.16 7.39
C GLY A 355 -20.21 -20.38 8.54
N PHE A 356 -20.66 -19.19 8.88
CA PHE A 356 -20.12 -18.37 9.97
C PHE A 356 -20.79 -18.64 11.32
N VAL A 357 -20.57 -19.82 11.87
CA VAL A 357 -20.67 -20.04 13.32
C VAL A 357 -19.29 -19.76 13.91
N HIS A 358 -19.12 -18.58 14.54
CA HIS A 358 -17.93 -18.28 15.33
C HIS A 358 -17.75 -19.35 16.41
N PRO A 359 -16.60 -20.01 16.51
CA PRO A 359 -16.27 -20.79 17.69
C PRO A 359 -15.82 -19.81 18.79
N GLY A 360 -16.74 -19.41 19.64
CA GLY A 360 -16.44 -18.73 20.90
C GLY A 360 -17.03 -17.34 21.05
N GLY A 361 -18.14 -17.22 21.80
CA GLY A 361 -18.55 -15.99 22.46
C GLY A 361 -19.86 -15.35 21.96
N ASP A 362 -20.87 -15.47 22.78
CA ASP A 362 -22.09 -14.69 22.96
C ASP A 362 -22.83 -14.08 21.76
N SER A 363 -24.02 -14.64 21.56
CA SER A 363 -25.10 -14.14 20.72
C SER A 363 -25.52 -12.72 21.14
N HIS A 364 -25.07 -11.69 20.44
CA HIS A 364 -25.80 -10.44 20.34
C HIS A 364 -26.35 -10.29 18.93
N ARG A 365 -27.65 -10.56 18.82
CA ARG A 365 -28.46 -10.20 17.66
C ARG A 365 -28.42 -8.68 17.50
N HIS A 366 -27.83 -8.19 16.44
CA HIS A 366 -28.19 -6.92 15.86
C HIS A 366 -28.88 -7.17 14.51
N SER A 367 -30.20 -7.38 14.63
CA SER A 367 -31.13 -7.02 13.57
C SER A 367 -31.33 -5.52 13.70
N GLN A 368 -30.80 -4.72 12.76
CA GLN A 368 -31.41 -3.43 12.44
C GLN A 368 -30.92 -2.93 11.08
N ASP A 369 -31.86 -2.83 10.18
CA ASP A 369 -32.05 -1.83 9.14
C ASP A 369 -30.95 -1.62 8.11
N ALA A 370 -31.00 -2.42 7.06
CA ALA A 370 -30.52 -2.01 5.74
C ALA A 370 -31.52 -0.99 5.17
N ASP A 371 -31.37 0.26 5.51
CA ASP A 371 -32.04 1.37 4.87
C ASP A 371 -31.30 1.68 3.54
N LEU A 372 -31.88 1.19 2.46
CA LEU A 372 -31.45 1.50 1.10
C LEU A 372 -31.83 2.94 0.78
N GLY A 373 -30.95 3.88 1.14
CA GLY A 373 -31.01 5.26 0.69
C GLY A 373 -30.97 5.34 -0.84
N ARG A 374 -32.11 5.57 -1.46
CA ARG A 374 -32.20 6.14 -2.82
C ARG A 374 -31.62 7.55 -2.79
N GLY A 375 -30.68 7.83 -3.68
CA GLY A 375 -30.27 9.21 -3.92
C GLY A 375 -29.09 9.35 -4.87
N ILE A 376 -29.43 9.62 -6.14
CA ILE A 376 -28.73 10.33 -7.23
C ILE A 376 -27.45 9.69 -7.76
#